data_cd40a878c4dc41fe8d03974ce848ba46
#
_entry.id   cd40a878c4dc41fe8d03974ce848ba46
#
_cell.length_a   1.000
_cell.length_b   1.000
_cell.length_c   1.000
_cell.angle_alpha   90.00
_cell.angle_beta   90.00
_cell.angle_gamma   90.00
#
_symmetry.space_group_name_H-M   'P 1'
#
loop_
_entity.id
_entity.type
_entity.pdbx_description
1 polymer ?
#
loop_
_entity_poly.entity_id
_entity_poly.type
_entity_poly.pdbx_seq_one_letter_code
_entity_poly.pdbx_strand_id
1 'polypeptide(L)'
;MKPATTSVPGFSHVPGHHCGSTALRNLLAFHGTAISEELAFGLGAGACFYYFASEDLSPTRFTNGRTGRLEESFLELTGAPLRLSTTTDPAESWALAAEVIDDGRPALLLTDLFHLDHYGNSAHFPGHAVVLVGYDDDSAYVSDTAFEELQRTSLDGLASARHEQHPFYPLAGHMVDVPGEAPSVAELLAAVPAAIDRAARRMHEPEMGEFEGLPALRRFAYEVGSWPEATPDWKWSARFNYQVIERRGTGGSNFRALYSRFLAEVGRTDEAALAAGAAEQWTALAAELFAASELDQPDPAVWSRIGEGAAAVLELEERLWDALAR
;
A
#
# COMPACT_ATOMS: atom_id res chain seq x y z
N MET A 1 17.78 -24.47 28.91
CA MET A 1 17.71 -23.02 29.04
C MET A 1 16.76 -22.55 27.96
N LYS A 2 15.72 -21.78 28.32
CA LYS A 2 14.93 -21.10 27.28
C LYS A 2 15.89 -20.16 26.54
N PRO A 3 15.91 -20.16 25.19
CA PRO A 3 16.74 -19.22 24.45
C PRO A 3 16.34 -17.79 24.85
N ALA A 4 17.31 -16.92 24.92
CA ALA A 4 17.05 -15.52 25.23
C ALA A 4 16.34 -14.90 24.02
N THR A 5 15.11 -14.43 24.21
CA THR A 5 14.42 -13.65 23.19
C THR A 5 15.19 -12.36 22.98
N THR A 6 15.70 -12.12 21.79
CA THR A 6 16.24 -10.83 21.38
C THR A 6 15.07 -9.93 20.98
N SER A 7 14.99 -8.74 21.57
CA SER A 7 13.90 -7.78 21.28
C SER A 7 14.42 -6.37 21.27
N VAL A 8 13.77 -5.49 20.51
CA VAL A 8 14.06 -4.06 20.42
C VAL A 8 13.38 -3.34 21.59
N PRO A 9 14.13 -2.87 22.60
CA PRO A 9 13.52 -2.21 23.74
C PRO A 9 12.95 -0.86 23.36
N GLY A 10 11.75 -0.55 23.85
CA GLY A 10 11.12 0.77 23.64
C GLY A 10 10.44 0.94 22.30
N PHE A 11 10.40 -0.09 21.43
CA PHE A 11 9.56 -0.03 20.25
C PHE A 11 8.07 0.05 20.62
N SER A 12 7.36 0.99 19.99
CA SER A 12 5.91 1.16 20.16
C SER A 12 5.19 0.74 18.88
N HIS A 13 4.39 -0.31 18.99
CA HIS A 13 3.50 -0.73 17.90
C HIS A 13 2.27 0.17 17.87
N VAL A 14 1.98 0.74 16.70
CA VAL A 14 0.76 1.50 16.45
C VAL A 14 0.17 1.00 15.14
N PRO A 15 -1.05 0.40 15.14
CA PRO A 15 -1.72 -0.05 13.93
C PRO A 15 -2.09 1.12 13.02
N GLY A 16 -2.40 0.82 11.76
CA GLY A 16 -2.75 1.83 10.76
C GLY A 16 -3.59 1.24 9.64
N HIS A 17 -3.55 1.87 8.49
CA HIS A 17 -4.33 1.44 7.34
C HIS A 17 -3.46 0.78 6.26
N HIS A 18 -2.43 1.48 5.80
CA HIS A 18 -1.55 1.01 4.73
C HIS A 18 -0.24 0.44 5.29
N CYS A 19 0.11 -0.78 4.90
CA CYS A 19 1.24 -1.50 5.48
C CYS A 19 2.57 -0.71 5.38
N GLY A 20 2.93 -0.21 4.20
CA GLY A 20 4.18 0.50 3.98
C GLY A 20 4.28 1.81 4.75
N SER A 21 3.26 2.68 4.68
CA SER A 21 3.27 3.96 5.39
C SER A 21 3.20 3.80 6.91
N THR A 22 2.45 2.81 7.41
CA THR A 22 2.42 2.46 8.84
C THR A 22 3.77 1.95 9.31
N ALA A 23 4.40 1.05 8.54
CA ALA A 23 5.71 0.51 8.88
C ALA A 23 6.80 1.60 8.90
N LEU A 24 6.83 2.50 7.89
CA LEU A 24 7.72 3.65 7.85
C LEU A 24 7.49 4.59 9.04
N ARG A 25 6.23 4.92 9.36
CA ARG A 25 5.87 5.75 10.52
C ARG A 25 6.38 5.13 11.81
N ASN A 26 6.13 3.84 12.04
CA ASN A 26 6.56 3.16 13.28
C ASN A 26 8.08 3.04 13.37
N LEU A 27 8.76 2.76 12.25
CA LEU A 27 10.22 2.72 12.17
C LEU A 27 10.84 4.09 12.54
N LEU A 28 10.35 5.17 11.90
CA LEU A 28 10.84 6.52 12.14
C LEU A 28 10.53 7.02 13.57
N ALA A 29 9.33 6.72 14.08
CA ALA A 29 8.95 7.07 15.46
C ALA A 29 9.87 6.46 16.51
N PHE A 30 10.32 5.20 16.32
CA PHE A 30 11.31 4.56 17.18
C PHE A 30 12.63 5.35 17.23
N HIS A 31 13.05 5.92 16.10
CA HIS A 31 14.26 6.73 15.98
C HIS A 31 14.06 8.21 16.32
N GLY A 32 12.90 8.58 16.91
CA GLY A 32 12.63 9.94 17.38
C GLY A 32 11.99 10.87 16.37
N THR A 33 11.69 10.41 15.15
CA THR A 33 11.01 11.18 14.10
C THR A 33 9.53 10.79 14.04
N ALA A 34 8.69 11.53 14.76
CA ALA A 34 7.24 11.28 14.78
C ALA A 34 6.56 11.98 13.61
N ILE A 35 5.99 11.19 12.70
CA ILE A 35 5.17 11.64 11.57
C ILE A 35 3.83 10.90 11.56
N SER A 36 2.85 11.42 10.84
CA SER A 36 1.59 10.73 10.59
C SER A 36 1.76 9.60 9.54
N GLU A 37 0.82 8.66 9.50
CA GLU A 37 0.74 7.67 8.43
C GLU A 37 0.49 8.35 7.07
N GLU A 38 -0.35 9.39 7.09
CA GLU A 38 -0.69 10.22 5.95
C GLU A 38 0.54 10.88 5.33
N LEU A 39 1.41 11.46 6.18
CA LEU A 39 2.65 12.10 5.70
C LEU A 39 3.61 11.04 5.13
N ALA A 40 3.76 9.88 5.76
CA ALA A 40 4.57 8.79 5.22
C ALA A 40 4.05 8.30 3.86
N PHE A 41 2.72 8.16 3.71
CA PHE A 41 2.08 7.78 2.45
C PHE A 41 2.30 8.82 1.35
N GLY A 42 2.08 10.10 1.68
CA GLY A 42 2.25 11.20 0.74
C GLY A 42 3.69 11.38 0.28
N LEU A 43 4.65 11.32 1.20
CA LEU A 43 6.10 11.42 0.90
C LEU A 43 6.61 10.27 0.03
N GLY A 44 6.00 9.10 0.11
CA GLY A 44 6.27 7.98 -0.80
C GLY A 44 5.56 8.09 -2.16
N ALA A 45 4.95 9.25 -2.48
CA ALA A 45 4.10 9.43 -3.67
C ALA A 45 3.09 8.27 -3.81
N GLY A 46 2.43 7.93 -2.70
CA GLY A 46 1.68 6.69 -2.51
C GLY A 46 0.45 6.58 -3.40
N ALA A 47 -0.27 7.68 -3.65
CA ALA A 47 -1.50 7.67 -4.44
C ALA A 47 -1.20 7.46 -5.94
N CYS A 48 -1.91 6.52 -6.54
CA CYS A 48 -1.84 6.18 -7.96
C CYS A 48 -3.16 5.54 -8.38
N PHE A 49 -3.23 5.03 -9.60
CA PHE A 49 -4.31 4.15 -10.04
C PHE A 49 -3.79 3.16 -11.07
N TYR A 50 -4.20 1.90 -10.93
CA TYR A 50 -3.94 0.84 -11.89
C TYR A 50 -5.24 0.14 -12.24
N TYR A 51 -5.36 -0.28 -13.50
CA TYR A 51 -6.44 -1.13 -13.98
C TYR A 51 -5.92 -2.20 -14.92
N PHE A 52 -6.17 -3.44 -14.59
CA PHE A 52 -5.83 -4.61 -15.39
C PHE A 52 -7.09 -5.35 -15.81
N ALA A 53 -7.15 -5.71 -17.08
CA ALA A 53 -8.20 -6.50 -17.68
C ALA A 53 -7.56 -7.61 -18.52
N SER A 54 -7.63 -8.86 -18.04
CA SER A 54 -7.09 -10.03 -18.72
C SER A 54 -7.79 -11.30 -18.24
N GLU A 55 -8.03 -12.22 -19.16
CA GLU A 55 -8.58 -13.55 -18.85
C GLU A 55 -7.59 -14.46 -18.09
N ASP A 56 -6.31 -14.09 -18.08
CA ASP A 56 -5.26 -14.81 -17.34
C ASP A 56 -5.19 -14.43 -15.85
N LEU A 57 -5.99 -13.42 -15.43
CA LEU A 57 -6.05 -12.95 -14.05
C LEU A 57 -7.26 -13.51 -13.30
N SER A 58 -7.18 -13.56 -11.97
CA SER A 58 -8.31 -13.83 -11.09
C SER A 58 -8.32 -12.84 -9.91
N PRO A 59 -9.24 -11.87 -9.89
CA PRO A 59 -10.29 -11.63 -10.91
C PRO A 59 -9.73 -11.15 -12.24
N THR A 60 -10.52 -11.33 -13.31
CA THR A 60 -10.13 -10.89 -14.66
C THR A 60 -10.13 -9.38 -14.82
N ARG A 61 -10.75 -8.65 -13.90
CA ARG A 61 -10.82 -7.18 -13.85
C ARG A 61 -10.39 -6.71 -12.46
N PHE A 62 -9.29 -6.00 -12.39
CA PHE A 62 -8.62 -5.66 -11.13
C PHE A 62 -8.13 -4.21 -11.12
N THR A 63 -8.42 -3.48 -10.04
CA THR A 63 -7.89 -2.12 -9.81
C THR A 63 -6.98 -2.06 -8.57
N ASN A 64 -6.12 -1.05 -8.51
CA ASN A 64 -5.36 -0.70 -7.30
C ASN A 64 -5.16 0.82 -7.26
N GLY A 65 -5.33 1.44 -6.10
CA GLY A 65 -5.28 2.90 -5.87
C GLY A 65 -3.94 3.45 -5.42
N ARG A 66 -2.89 2.63 -5.35
CA ARG A 66 -1.59 3.02 -4.79
C ARG A 66 -0.41 2.50 -5.60
N THR A 67 0.75 3.16 -5.45
CA THR A 67 2.02 2.63 -5.98
C THR A 67 2.44 1.34 -5.27
N GLY A 68 3.11 0.45 -5.99
CA GLY A 68 3.80 -0.71 -5.42
C GLY A 68 5.21 -0.40 -4.88
N ARG A 69 5.71 0.84 -5.04
CA ARG A 69 7.09 1.25 -4.71
C ARG A 69 7.13 2.39 -3.68
N LEU A 70 6.28 2.31 -2.66
CA LEU A 70 6.13 3.39 -1.69
C LEU A 70 7.42 3.63 -0.89
N GLU A 71 8.04 2.56 -0.39
CA GLU A 71 9.24 2.61 0.44
C GLU A 71 10.43 3.15 -0.36
N GLU A 72 10.64 2.65 -1.56
CA GLU A 72 11.70 3.12 -2.47
C GLU A 72 11.49 4.60 -2.83
N SER A 73 10.27 4.97 -3.20
CA SER A 73 9.93 6.36 -3.53
C SER A 73 10.11 7.29 -2.33
N PHE A 74 9.76 6.83 -1.12
CA PHE A 74 10.00 7.59 0.10
C PHE A 74 11.50 7.89 0.29
N LEU A 75 12.37 6.88 0.15
CA LEU A 75 13.81 7.06 0.27
C LEU A 75 14.36 8.00 -0.80
N GLU A 76 13.97 7.78 -2.06
CA GLU A 76 14.42 8.60 -3.19
C GLU A 76 14.02 10.08 -3.04
N LEU A 77 12.78 10.35 -2.67
CA LEU A 77 12.23 11.71 -2.62
C LEU A 77 12.70 12.50 -1.41
N THR A 78 12.77 11.84 -0.26
CA THR A 78 13.19 12.51 0.97
C THR A 78 14.70 12.64 1.12
N GLY A 79 15.48 11.79 0.44
CA GLY A 79 16.92 11.66 0.68
C GLY A 79 17.24 11.28 2.12
N ALA A 80 16.26 10.73 2.83
CA ALA A 80 16.43 10.33 4.23
C ALA A 80 17.56 9.30 4.37
N PRO A 81 18.36 9.35 5.43
CA PRO A 81 19.49 8.45 5.66
C PRO A 81 19.03 7.04 6.11
N LEU A 82 18.03 6.51 5.43
CA LEU A 82 17.57 5.14 5.57
C LEU A 82 18.28 4.26 4.55
N ARG A 83 18.56 3.04 4.94
CA ARG A 83 19.24 2.07 4.07
C ARG A 83 18.24 1.05 3.56
N LEU A 84 18.10 0.95 2.24
CA LEU A 84 17.43 -0.17 1.58
C LEU A 84 18.46 -1.24 1.24
N SER A 85 18.28 -2.44 1.75
CA SER A 85 19.11 -3.61 1.48
C SER A 85 18.29 -4.69 0.78
N THR A 86 18.90 -5.36 -0.20
CA THR A 86 18.29 -6.50 -0.91
C THR A 86 19.34 -7.57 -1.12
N THR A 87 18.94 -8.84 -0.99
CA THR A 87 19.75 -9.99 -1.38
C THR A 87 18.83 -11.18 -1.71
N THR A 88 19.20 -11.97 -2.70
CA THR A 88 18.48 -13.19 -3.07
C THR A 88 18.87 -14.40 -2.22
N ASP A 89 19.89 -14.29 -1.37
CA ASP A 89 20.32 -15.33 -0.42
C ASP A 89 19.52 -15.20 0.89
N PRO A 90 18.65 -16.17 1.24
CA PRO A 90 17.87 -16.13 2.46
C PRO A 90 18.70 -16.09 3.74
N ALA A 91 19.87 -16.77 3.76
CA ALA A 91 20.73 -16.80 4.93
C ALA A 91 21.42 -15.44 5.16
N GLU A 92 21.93 -14.81 4.11
CA GLU A 92 22.47 -13.46 4.16
C GLU A 92 21.39 -12.45 4.53
N SER A 93 20.20 -12.55 3.92
CA SER A 93 19.03 -11.71 4.22
C SER A 93 18.64 -11.77 5.70
N TRP A 94 18.65 -12.97 6.30
CA TRP A 94 18.38 -13.14 7.72
C TRP A 94 19.51 -12.57 8.58
N ALA A 95 20.77 -12.84 8.25
CA ALA A 95 21.90 -12.34 8.99
C ALA A 95 21.90 -10.80 9.10
N LEU A 96 21.60 -10.10 7.98
CA LEU A 96 21.47 -8.64 7.96
C LEU A 96 20.34 -8.15 8.89
N ALA A 97 19.17 -8.82 8.86
CA ALA A 97 18.04 -8.44 9.70
C ALA A 97 18.34 -8.71 11.19
N ALA A 98 18.93 -9.85 11.51
CA ALA A 98 19.30 -10.21 12.87
C ALA A 98 20.35 -9.24 13.45
N GLU A 99 21.34 -8.82 12.66
CA GLU A 99 22.33 -7.81 13.08
C GLU A 99 21.65 -6.49 13.50
N VAL A 100 20.66 -6.02 12.75
CA VAL A 100 19.91 -4.80 13.08
C VAL A 100 19.16 -4.95 14.41
N ILE A 101 18.52 -6.12 14.63
CA ILE A 101 17.81 -6.40 15.89
C ILE A 101 18.77 -6.57 17.06
N ASP A 102 19.92 -7.23 16.87
CA ASP A 102 20.95 -7.43 17.90
C ASP A 102 21.58 -6.10 18.34
N ASP A 103 21.63 -5.11 17.43
CA ASP A 103 22.00 -3.72 17.72
C ASP A 103 20.88 -2.93 18.45
N GLY A 104 19.75 -3.55 18.76
CA GLY A 104 18.61 -2.94 19.43
C GLY A 104 17.78 -2.01 18.54
N ARG A 105 17.83 -2.18 17.23
CA ARG A 105 17.09 -1.37 16.25
C ARG A 105 16.04 -2.20 15.50
N PRO A 106 14.85 -1.65 15.17
CA PRO A 106 13.86 -2.32 14.35
C PRO A 106 14.24 -2.27 12.86
N ALA A 107 13.69 -3.20 12.07
CA ALA A 107 13.86 -3.24 10.62
C ALA A 107 12.54 -3.42 9.91
N LEU A 108 12.22 -2.58 8.92
CA LEU A 108 11.08 -2.77 8.02
C LEU A 108 11.45 -3.84 6.98
N LEU A 109 10.60 -4.84 6.83
CA LEU A 109 10.76 -5.94 5.88
C LEU A 109 9.59 -5.95 4.89
N LEU A 110 9.87 -6.20 3.60
CA LEU A 110 8.84 -6.54 2.64
C LEU A 110 8.67 -8.06 2.56
N THR A 111 7.43 -8.51 2.61
CA THR A 111 7.05 -9.90 2.76
C THR A 111 5.89 -10.25 1.83
N ASP A 112 5.65 -11.53 1.59
CA ASP A 112 4.35 -12.02 1.12
C ASP A 112 3.54 -12.53 2.32
N LEU A 113 2.39 -11.93 2.56
CA LEU A 113 1.57 -12.27 3.72
C LEU A 113 1.09 -13.73 3.75
N PHE A 114 1.09 -14.44 2.60
CA PHE A 114 0.72 -15.84 2.52
C PHE A 114 1.58 -16.72 3.45
N HIS A 115 2.87 -16.42 3.60
CA HIS A 115 3.80 -17.17 4.41
C HIS A 115 3.90 -16.69 5.86
N LEU A 116 3.23 -15.61 6.22
CA LEU A 116 3.17 -15.14 7.61
C LEU A 116 2.11 -15.93 8.39
N ASP A 117 2.52 -16.67 9.42
CA ASP A 117 1.66 -17.63 10.14
C ASP A 117 0.37 -17.01 10.69
N HIS A 118 0.42 -15.76 11.12
CA HIS A 118 -0.72 -15.04 11.68
C HIS A 118 -1.81 -14.69 10.63
N TYR A 119 -1.53 -14.85 9.33
CA TYR A 119 -2.53 -14.73 8.26
C TYR A 119 -3.15 -16.06 7.82
N GLY A 120 -2.59 -17.19 8.25
CA GLY A 120 -3.15 -18.51 7.98
C GLY A 120 -3.17 -18.93 6.52
N ASN A 121 -2.16 -18.53 5.73
CA ASN A 121 -1.98 -18.91 4.32
C ASN A 121 -3.20 -18.60 3.42
N SER A 122 -3.83 -17.45 3.64
CA SER A 122 -5.11 -17.12 3.02
C SER A 122 -5.02 -16.64 1.57
N ALA A 123 -4.00 -15.84 1.25
CA ALA A 123 -3.80 -15.28 -0.08
C ALA A 123 -2.36 -14.77 -0.26
N HIS A 124 -1.81 -14.90 -1.47
CA HIS A 124 -0.58 -14.22 -1.83
C HIS A 124 -0.81 -12.71 -1.95
N PHE A 125 0.02 -11.95 -1.25
CA PHE A 125 0.10 -10.51 -1.36
C PHE A 125 1.55 -10.07 -1.13
N PRO A 126 2.38 -10.12 -2.18
CA PRO A 126 3.79 -9.73 -2.11
C PRO A 126 3.92 -8.22 -1.97
N GLY A 127 4.97 -7.78 -1.27
CA GLY A 127 5.19 -6.37 -0.94
C GLY A 127 4.40 -5.89 0.28
N HIS A 128 3.89 -6.83 1.12
CA HIS A 128 3.35 -6.48 2.43
C HIS A 128 4.48 -6.07 3.38
N ALA A 129 4.38 -4.88 3.98
CA ALA A 129 5.39 -4.35 4.87
C ALA A 129 5.08 -4.67 6.33
N VAL A 130 6.07 -5.19 7.05
CA VAL A 130 6.05 -5.39 8.51
C VAL A 130 7.31 -4.80 9.13
N VAL A 131 7.30 -4.47 10.44
CA VAL A 131 8.51 -4.09 11.16
C VAL A 131 8.93 -5.23 12.07
N LEU A 132 10.10 -5.82 11.81
CA LEU A 132 10.73 -6.80 12.68
C LEU A 132 11.22 -6.08 13.94
N VAL A 133 10.84 -6.61 15.13
CA VAL A 133 11.13 -5.99 16.42
C VAL A 133 11.76 -6.97 17.43
N GLY A 134 11.96 -8.21 17.01
CA GLY A 134 12.59 -9.21 17.86
C GLY A 134 12.53 -10.60 17.25
N TYR A 135 13.27 -11.52 17.84
CA TYR A 135 13.24 -12.93 17.45
C TYR A 135 13.71 -13.85 18.59
N ASP A 136 13.41 -15.12 18.50
CA ASP A 136 13.95 -16.21 19.30
C ASP A 136 14.43 -17.35 18.38
N ASP A 137 14.74 -18.52 18.94
CA ASP A 137 15.29 -19.66 18.15
C ASP A 137 14.36 -20.12 17.03
N ASP A 138 13.04 -19.96 17.17
CA ASP A 138 12.03 -20.52 16.27
C ASP A 138 11.16 -19.45 15.58
N SER A 139 11.15 -18.22 16.07
CA SER A 139 10.15 -17.22 15.72
C SER A 139 10.69 -15.81 15.63
N ALA A 140 10.05 -15.03 14.76
CA ALA A 140 10.18 -13.58 14.67
C ALA A 140 8.94 -12.89 15.25
N TYR A 141 9.16 -11.71 15.84
CA TYR A 141 8.13 -10.82 16.37
C TYR A 141 8.04 -9.60 15.48
N VAL A 142 6.85 -9.32 14.95
CA VAL A 142 6.64 -8.26 13.97
C VAL A 142 5.52 -7.31 14.39
N SER A 143 5.71 -6.03 14.11
CA SER A 143 4.66 -5.02 14.10
C SER A 143 3.99 -5.04 12.73
N ASP A 144 2.75 -5.48 12.68
CA ASP A 144 1.96 -5.60 11.45
C ASP A 144 0.71 -4.71 11.54
N THR A 145 0.49 -3.93 10.51
CA THR A 145 -0.49 -2.84 10.41
C THR A 145 -1.92 -3.25 10.76
N ALA A 146 -2.32 -4.49 10.41
CA ALA A 146 -3.70 -4.96 10.53
C ALA A 146 -4.09 -5.44 11.93
N PHE A 147 -3.14 -5.48 12.87
CA PHE A 147 -3.35 -6.07 14.19
C PHE A 147 -3.12 -5.03 15.28
N GLU A 148 -3.83 -5.17 16.40
CA GLU A 148 -3.67 -4.27 17.56
C GLU A 148 -2.41 -4.57 18.38
N GLU A 149 -1.88 -5.79 18.28
CA GLU A 149 -0.73 -6.25 19.03
C GLU A 149 0.36 -6.78 18.09
N LEU A 150 1.59 -6.86 18.60
CA LEU A 150 2.70 -7.51 17.90
C LEU A 150 2.32 -8.95 17.53
N GLN A 151 2.67 -9.36 16.33
CA GLN A 151 2.43 -10.69 15.82
C GLN A 151 3.68 -11.57 15.89
N ARG A 152 3.44 -12.87 15.89
CA ARG A 152 4.50 -13.87 15.86
C ARG A 152 4.38 -14.70 14.59
N THR A 153 5.50 -14.92 13.92
CA THR A 153 5.61 -15.83 12.77
C THR A 153 6.86 -16.69 12.91
N SER A 154 6.84 -17.90 12.35
CA SER A 154 8.03 -18.76 12.35
C SER A 154 9.17 -18.15 11.52
N LEU A 155 10.43 -18.47 11.87
CA LEU A 155 11.58 -18.02 11.07
C LEU A 155 11.55 -18.59 9.66
N ASP A 156 11.09 -19.83 9.48
CA ASP A 156 10.92 -20.47 8.16
C ASP A 156 9.83 -19.77 7.34
N GLY A 157 8.70 -19.42 7.98
CA GLY A 157 7.63 -18.64 7.36
C GLY A 157 8.11 -17.27 6.93
N LEU A 158 8.83 -16.56 7.81
CA LEU A 158 9.41 -15.24 7.49
C LEU A 158 10.45 -15.33 6.35
N ALA A 159 11.30 -16.36 6.34
CA ALA A 159 12.27 -16.56 5.27
C ALA A 159 11.57 -16.77 3.91
N SER A 160 10.52 -17.62 3.88
CA SER A 160 9.69 -17.83 2.70
C SER A 160 8.99 -16.54 2.28
N ALA A 161 8.40 -15.81 3.23
CA ALA A 161 7.68 -14.56 2.98
C ALA A 161 8.58 -13.48 2.33
N ARG A 162 9.86 -13.41 2.71
CA ARG A 162 10.82 -12.40 2.21
C ARG A 162 11.42 -12.73 0.85
N HIS A 163 11.24 -13.96 0.35
CA HIS A 163 11.85 -14.45 -0.89
C HIS A 163 10.84 -15.04 -1.89
N GLU A 164 9.54 -14.78 -1.70
CA GLU A 164 8.50 -15.22 -2.63
C GLU A 164 8.72 -14.65 -4.04
N GLN A 165 8.71 -15.54 -5.03
CA GLN A 165 8.92 -15.20 -6.44
C GLN A 165 7.60 -15.00 -7.18
N HIS A 166 6.82 -14.03 -6.74
CA HIS A 166 5.56 -13.70 -7.39
C HIS A 166 5.81 -13.01 -8.75
N PRO A 167 5.08 -13.37 -9.84
CA PRO A 167 5.33 -12.83 -11.19
C PRO A 167 5.26 -11.30 -11.28
N PHE A 168 4.41 -10.66 -10.49
CA PHE A 168 4.23 -9.19 -10.51
C PHE A 168 5.10 -8.45 -9.51
N TYR A 169 5.58 -9.11 -8.48
CA TYR A 169 6.39 -8.48 -7.43
C TYR A 169 7.32 -9.51 -6.77
N PRO A 170 8.44 -9.86 -7.42
CA PRO A 170 9.41 -10.79 -6.85
C PRO A 170 10.12 -10.14 -5.66
N LEU A 171 10.23 -10.88 -4.56
CA LEU A 171 10.90 -10.43 -3.35
C LEU A 171 12.33 -10.96 -3.28
N ALA A 172 13.25 -10.11 -2.86
CA ALA A 172 14.67 -10.41 -2.69
C ALA A 172 15.16 -9.92 -1.32
N GLY A 173 14.52 -10.36 -0.25
CA GLY A 173 14.90 -10.02 1.11
C GLY A 173 14.91 -8.54 1.44
N HIS A 174 14.07 -7.73 0.79
CA HIS A 174 14.01 -6.28 0.96
C HIS A 174 13.90 -5.89 2.43
N MET A 175 14.78 -5.01 2.88
CA MET A 175 14.82 -4.50 4.23
C MET A 175 15.15 -3.00 4.22
N VAL A 176 14.42 -2.22 5.03
CA VAL A 176 14.74 -0.82 5.30
C VAL A 176 15.09 -0.67 6.78
N ASP A 177 16.23 -0.08 7.08
CA ASP A 177 16.66 0.27 8.44
C ASP A 177 17.22 1.69 8.51
N VAL A 178 17.39 2.18 9.73
CA VAL A 178 17.99 3.50 10.02
C VAL A 178 19.35 3.25 10.67
N PRO A 179 20.46 3.28 9.90
CA PRO A 179 21.79 2.95 10.42
C PRO A 179 22.42 4.04 11.30
N GLY A 180 21.86 5.24 11.27
CA GLY A 180 22.39 6.41 11.98
C GLY A 180 21.30 7.27 12.59
N GLU A 181 21.46 8.58 12.51
CA GLU A 181 20.45 9.54 12.95
C GLU A 181 19.29 9.59 11.96
N ALA A 182 18.04 9.51 12.47
CA ALA A 182 16.85 9.64 11.64
C ALA A 182 16.69 11.08 11.11
N PRO A 183 16.04 11.28 9.95
CA PRO A 183 15.77 12.62 9.44
C PRO A 183 14.83 13.38 10.38
N SER A 184 15.02 14.67 10.53
CA SER A 184 14.06 15.52 11.22
C SER A 184 12.75 15.65 10.43
N VAL A 185 11.66 15.98 11.11
CA VAL A 185 10.37 16.27 10.44
C VAL A 185 10.51 17.40 9.43
N ALA A 186 11.34 18.41 9.71
CA ALA A 186 11.57 19.55 8.79
C ALA A 186 12.25 19.10 7.49
N GLU A 187 13.23 18.19 7.57
CA GLU A 187 13.88 17.61 6.38
C GLU A 187 12.88 16.80 5.55
N LEU A 188 12.04 16.01 6.20
CA LEU A 188 10.99 15.25 5.50
C LEU A 188 9.97 16.17 4.81
N LEU A 189 9.52 17.24 5.48
CA LEU A 189 8.58 18.20 4.91
C LEU A 189 9.16 18.96 3.71
N ALA A 190 10.47 19.13 3.61
CA ALA A 190 11.11 19.73 2.44
C ALA A 190 10.89 18.92 1.16
N ALA A 191 10.62 17.61 1.26
CA ALA A 191 10.37 16.73 0.12
C ALA A 191 8.92 16.76 -0.40
N VAL A 192 7.99 17.39 0.34
CA VAL A 192 6.56 17.42 0.00
C VAL A 192 6.27 17.89 -1.44
N PRO A 193 6.87 19.01 -1.93
CA PRO A 193 6.60 19.43 -3.31
C PRO A 193 7.01 18.38 -4.34
N ALA A 194 8.17 17.74 -4.17
CA ALA A 194 8.66 16.71 -5.06
C ALA A 194 7.80 15.43 -5.03
N ALA A 195 7.27 15.08 -3.85
CA ALA A 195 6.39 13.93 -3.69
C ALA A 195 5.02 14.13 -4.37
N ILE A 196 4.44 15.33 -4.23
CA ILE A 196 3.20 15.70 -4.91
C ILE A 196 3.40 15.71 -6.43
N ASP A 197 4.46 16.34 -6.91
CA ASP A 197 4.81 16.38 -8.34
C ASP A 197 5.06 14.97 -8.92
N ARG A 198 5.74 14.09 -8.19
CA ARG A 198 5.93 12.68 -8.58
C ARG A 198 4.58 11.95 -8.73
N ALA A 199 3.66 12.10 -7.78
CA ALA A 199 2.34 11.48 -7.83
C ALA A 199 1.51 12.04 -8.99
N ALA A 200 1.47 13.37 -9.19
CA ALA A 200 0.74 14.01 -10.28
C ALA A 200 1.29 13.59 -11.65
N ARG A 201 2.62 13.60 -11.83
CA ARG A 201 3.24 13.11 -13.08
C ARG A 201 2.90 11.66 -13.37
N ARG A 202 2.96 10.76 -12.39
CA ARG A 202 2.59 9.35 -12.58
C ARG A 202 1.15 9.19 -13.03
N MET A 203 0.24 10.05 -12.57
CA MET A 203 -1.15 10.00 -13.00
C MET A 203 -1.35 10.51 -14.43
N HIS A 204 -0.60 11.54 -14.87
CA HIS A 204 -0.71 12.11 -16.21
C HIS A 204 0.15 11.41 -17.27
N GLU A 205 1.37 11.02 -16.90
CA GLU A 205 2.41 10.45 -17.77
C GLU A 205 2.89 9.11 -17.18
N PRO A 206 2.03 8.10 -17.13
CA PRO A 206 2.33 6.83 -16.47
C PRO A 206 3.39 6.02 -17.23
N GLU A 207 4.23 5.28 -16.49
CA GLU A 207 5.25 4.38 -17.04
C GLU A 207 4.62 3.13 -17.68
N MET A 208 3.48 2.66 -17.15
CA MET A 208 2.78 1.48 -17.66
C MET A 208 1.67 1.81 -18.70
N GLY A 209 1.66 3.02 -19.24
CA GLY A 209 0.73 3.44 -20.30
C GLY A 209 -0.74 3.30 -19.87
N GLU A 210 -1.54 2.55 -20.65
CA GLU A 210 -2.98 2.38 -20.41
C GLU A 210 -3.33 1.58 -19.14
N PHE A 211 -2.35 1.00 -18.46
CA PHE A 211 -2.57 0.22 -17.23
C PHE A 211 -2.38 1.04 -15.96
N GLU A 212 -1.92 2.28 -16.07
CA GLU A 212 -1.57 3.13 -14.93
C GLU A 212 -2.13 4.55 -15.11
N GLY A 213 -2.35 5.27 -14.00
CA GLY A 213 -2.72 6.68 -13.97
C GLY A 213 -4.10 6.99 -14.54
N LEU A 214 -4.27 8.22 -15.06
CA LEU A 214 -5.51 8.68 -15.68
C LEU A 214 -5.89 7.89 -16.94
N PRO A 215 -4.96 7.42 -17.80
CA PRO A 215 -5.31 6.51 -18.90
C PRO A 215 -6.00 5.23 -18.41
N ALA A 216 -5.48 4.59 -17.36
CA ALA A 216 -6.09 3.40 -16.77
C ALA A 216 -7.46 3.72 -16.15
N LEU A 217 -7.59 4.86 -15.49
CA LEU A 217 -8.85 5.28 -14.88
C LEU A 217 -9.93 5.58 -15.93
N ARG A 218 -9.58 6.23 -17.06
CA ARG A 218 -10.49 6.44 -18.18
C ARG A 218 -10.97 5.10 -18.77
N ARG A 219 -10.05 4.16 -18.94
CA ARG A 219 -10.37 2.82 -19.41
C ARG A 219 -11.30 2.09 -18.45
N PHE A 220 -11.01 2.11 -17.16
CA PHE A 220 -11.87 1.54 -16.11
C PHE A 220 -13.27 2.15 -16.14
N ALA A 221 -13.38 3.49 -16.15
CA ALA A 221 -14.67 4.18 -16.19
C ALA A 221 -15.50 3.84 -17.45
N TYR A 222 -14.84 3.62 -18.57
CA TYR A 222 -15.49 3.21 -19.81
C TYR A 222 -15.97 1.74 -19.77
N GLU A 223 -15.17 0.83 -19.20
CA GLU A 223 -15.41 -0.61 -19.27
C GLU A 223 -16.29 -1.15 -18.15
N VAL A 224 -16.23 -0.56 -16.92
CA VAL A 224 -16.80 -1.19 -15.71
C VAL A 224 -18.31 -1.46 -15.80
N GLY A 225 -19.08 -0.58 -16.42
CA GLY A 225 -20.52 -0.74 -16.60
C GLY A 225 -20.91 -1.95 -17.47
N SER A 226 -19.99 -2.43 -18.31
CA SER A 226 -20.20 -3.56 -19.22
C SER A 226 -19.47 -4.84 -18.80
N TRP A 227 -18.97 -4.94 -17.59
CA TRP A 227 -18.27 -6.15 -17.13
C TRP A 227 -19.10 -7.44 -17.24
N PRO A 228 -20.45 -7.46 -17.00
CA PRO A 228 -21.22 -8.68 -17.17
C PRO A 228 -21.19 -9.28 -18.58
N GLU A 229 -21.08 -8.42 -19.61
CA GLU A 229 -20.98 -8.84 -21.00
C GLU A 229 -19.52 -9.17 -21.39
N ALA A 230 -18.56 -8.57 -20.69
CA ALA A 230 -17.13 -8.65 -21.01
C ALA A 230 -16.41 -9.82 -20.31
N THR A 231 -16.94 -10.34 -19.19
CA THR A 231 -16.26 -11.44 -18.46
C THR A 231 -17.26 -12.31 -17.69
N PRO A 232 -17.05 -13.65 -17.66
CA PRO A 232 -17.91 -14.55 -16.90
C PRO A 232 -17.73 -14.41 -15.38
N ASP A 233 -16.60 -13.86 -14.89
CA ASP A 233 -16.32 -13.68 -13.46
C ASP A 233 -16.68 -12.27 -12.94
N TRP A 234 -17.59 -11.56 -13.64
CA TRP A 234 -18.03 -10.21 -13.26
C TRP A 234 -18.38 -10.07 -11.78
N LYS A 235 -18.98 -11.11 -11.19
CA LYS A 235 -19.37 -11.14 -9.79
C LYS A 235 -18.15 -11.12 -8.87
N TRP A 236 -17.12 -11.91 -9.19
CA TRP A 236 -15.85 -11.92 -8.45
C TRP A 236 -15.05 -10.62 -8.69
N SER A 237 -15.04 -10.13 -9.92
CA SER A 237 -14.43 -8.84 -10.26
C SER A 237 -15.06 -7.69 -9.45
N ALA A 238 -16.39 -7.63 -9.36
CA ALA A 238 -17.09 -6.63 -8.54
C ALA A 238 -16.75 -6.76 -7.05
N ARG A 239 -16.79 -7.99 -6.49
CA ARG A 239 -16.46 -8.25 -5.08
C ARG A 239 -15.03 -7.88 -4.74
N PHE A 240 -14.08 -8.26 -5.58
CA PHE A 240 -12.67 -8.00 -5.35
C PHE A 240 -12.37 -6.50 -5.42
N ASN A 241 -12.90 -5.79 -6.42
CA ASN A 241 -12.70 -4.35 -6.52
C ASN A 241 -13.32 -3.58 -5.34
N TYR A 242 -14.52 -3.97 -4.86
CA TYR A 242 -15.03 -3.47 -3.58
C TYR A 242 -14.02 -3.67 -2.45
N GLN A 243 -13.45 -4.87 -2.31
CA GLN A 243 -12.49 -5.15 -1.25
C GLN A 243 -11.21 -4.32 -1.38
N VAL A 244 -10.69 -4.15 -2.59
CA VAL A 244 -9.48 -3.35 -2.84
C VAL A 244 -9.75 -1.86 -2.58
N ILE A 245 -10.93 -1.35 -2.92
CA ILE A 245 -11.29 0.05 -2.67
C ILE A 245 -11.49 0.31 -1.17
N GLU A 246 -12.13 -0.60 -0.41
CA GLU A 246 -12.61 -0.30 0.95
C GLU A 246 -11.94 -1.09 2.07
N ARG A 247 -11.37 -2.28 1.80
CA ARG A 247 -11.06 -3.25 2.88
C ARG A 247 -9.62 -3.71 2.96
N ARG A 248 -8.89 -3.69 1.86
CA ARG A 248 -7.55 -4.29 1.79
C ARG A 248 -6.45 -3.26 2.04
N GLY A 249 -6.38 -2.74 3.28
CA GLY A 249 -5.29 -1.85 3.68
C GLY A 249 -5.35 -0.45 3.06
N THR A 250 -6.56 0.02 2.69
CA THR A 250 -6.72 1.29 1.98
C THR A 250 -7.09 2.46 2.91
N GLY A 251 -7.54 2.16 4.11
CA GLY A 251 -8.24 3.15 4.94
C GLY A 251 -9.57 3.60 4.34
N GLY A 252 -10.09 2.84 3.36
CA GLY A 252 -11.27 3.16 2.55
C GLY A 252 -10.95 3.98 1.30
N SER A 253 -11.95 4.11 0.42
CA SER A 253 -11.97 5.07 -0.70
C SER A 253 -10.74 5.03 -1.61
N ASN A 254 -10.22 3.84 -1.88
CA ASN A 254 -9.09 3.64 -2.80
C ASN A 254 -7.88 4.53 -2.45
N PHE A 255 -7.55 4.64 -1.15
CA PHE A 255 -6.49 5.50 -0.57
C PHE A 255 -6.73 7.03 -0.69
N ARG A 256 -7.83 7.49 -1.27
CA ARG A 256 -8.06 8.93 -1.48
C ARG A 256 -8.34 9.67 -0.18
N ALA A 257 -8.99 9.03 0.80
CA ALA A 257 -9.15 9.59 2.13
C ALA A 257 -7.79 9.79 2.84
N LEU A 258 -6.87 8.81 2.73
CA LEU A 258 -5.52 8.91 3.27
C LEU A 258 -4.74 10.07 2.59
N TYR A 259 -4.82 10.15 1.26
CA TYR A 259 -4.15 11.21 0.50
C TYR A 259 -4.75 12.61 0.74
N SER A 260 -6.07 12.70 0.94
CA SER A 260 -6.73 13.96 1.35
C SER A 260 -6.19 14.47 2.69
N ARG A 261 -6.04 13.59 3.68
CA ARG A 261 -5.49 13.96 4.99
C ARG A 261 -4.02 14.41 4.88
N PHE A 262 -3.20 13.71 4.06
CA PHE A 262 -1.85 14.17 3.74
C PHE A 262 -1.84 15.60 3.18
N LEU A 263 -2.65 15.87 2.14
CA LEU A 263 -2.72 17.19 1.52
C LEU A 263 -3.14 18.29 2.52
N ALA A 264 -4.12 17.99 3.39
CA ALA A 264 -4.54 18.89 4.44
C ALA A 264 -3.43 19.18 5.46
N GLU A 265 -2.70 18.14 5.88
CA GLU A 265 -1.58 18.24 6.83
C GLU A 265 -0.46 19.13 6.30
N VAL A 266 -0.20 19.09 5.00
CA VAL A 266 0.85 19.90 4.35
C VAL A 266 0.34 21.26 3.80
N GLY A 267 -0.88 21.66 4.17
CA GLY A 267 -1.44 22.97 3.84
C GLY A 267 -2.02 23.11 2.43
N ARG A 268 -2.18 22.02 1.68
CA ARG A 268 -2.82 21.98 0.35
C ARG A 268 -4.33 21.81 0.49
N THR A 269 -4.99 22.80 1.12
CA THR A 269 -6.39 22.71 1.57
C THR A 269 -7.38 22.52 0.42
N ASP A 270 -7.19 23.22 -0.70
CA ASP A 270 -8.10 23.13 -1.84
C ASP A 270 -8.01 21.77 -2.52
N GLU A 271 -6.79 21.24 -2.70
CA GLU A 271 -6.57 19.93 -3.28
C GLU A 271 -6.98 18.81 -2.31
N ALA A 272 -6.83 19.03 -1.01
CA ALA A 272 -7.36 18.13 0.02
C ALA A 272 -8.89 18.00 -0.09
N ALA A 273 -9.60 19.08 -0.34
CA ALA A 273 -11.05 19.06 -0.56
C ALA A 273 -11.43 18.29 -1.85
N LEU A 274 -10.66 18.45 -2.93
CA LEU A 274 -10.86 17.67 -4.17
C LEU A 274 -10.63 16.16 -3.92
N ALA A 275 -9.56 15.81 -3.21
CA ALA A 275 -9.26 14.42 -2.86
C ALA A 275 -10.33 13.82 -1.92
N ALA A 276 -10.91 14.62 -0.99
CA ALA A 276 -12.03 14.18 -0.16
C ALA A 276 -13.29 13.90 -0.99
N GLY A 277 -13.61 14.77 -1.95
CA GLY A 277 -14.72 14.55 -2.87
C GLY A 277 -14.54 13.29 -3.72
N ALA A 278 -13.32 13.05 -4.22
CA ALA A 278 -12.98 11.80 -4.93
C ALA A 278 -13.13 10.57 -4.00
N ALA A 279 -12.71 10.68 -2.73
CA ALA A 279 -12.85 9.63 -1.73
C ALA A 279 -14.32 9.23 -1.50
N GLU A 280 -15.23 10.21 -1.38
CA GLU A 280 -16.66 9.97 -1.23
C GLU A 280 -17.24 9.21 -2.43
N GLN A 281 -16.84 9.59 -3.65
CA GLN A 281 -17.31 8.92 -4.87
C GLN A 281 -16.73 7.50 -5.02
N TRP A 282 -15.47 7.28 -4.64
CA TRP A 282 -14.89 5.93 -4.59
C TRP A 282 -15.65 5.01 -3.63
N THR A 283 -16.02 5.53 -2.45
CA THR A 283 -16.82 4.78 -1.46
C THR A 283 -18.22 4.47 -2.00
N ALA A 284 -18.87 5.44 -2.65
CA ALA A 284 -20.18 5.20 -3.27
C ALA A 284 -20.11 4.15 -4.39
N LEU A 285 -19.12 4.23 -5.27
CA LEU A 285 -18.88 3.24 -6.33
C LEU A 285 -18.61 1.84 -5.75
N ALA A 286 -17.80 1.77 -4.69
CA ALA A 286 -17.52 0.51 -4.01
C ALA A 286 -18.78 -0.14 -3.42
N ALA A 287 -19.70 0.64 -2.88
CA ALA A 287 -20.99 0.14 -2.38
C ALA A 287 -21.85 -0.46 -3.51
N GLU A 288 -21.90 0.17 -4.69
CA GLU A 288 -22.60 -0.39 -5.86
C GLU A 288 -21.92 -1.68 -6.38
N LEU A 289 -20.58 -1.73 -6.43
CA LEU A 289 -19.83 -2.94 -6.77
C LEU A 289 -20.09 -4.08 -5.77
N PHE A 290 -20.17 -3.76 -4.47
CA PHE A 290 -20.54 -4.74 -3.46
C PHE A 290 -21.96 -5.26 -3.71
N ALA A 291 -22.93 -4.36 -3.91
CA ALA A 291 -24.32 -4.74 -4.19
C ALA A 291 -24.44 -5.61 -5.46
N ALA A 292 -23.74 -5.24 -6.54
CA ALA A 292 -23.68 -6.04 -7.77
C ALA A 292 -23.14 -7.46 -7.49
N SER A 293 -22.10 -7.58 -6.65
CA SER A 293 -21.49 -8.87 -6.31
C SER A 293 -22.39 -9.81 -5.50
N GLU A 294 -23.49 -9.32 -4.92
CA GLU A 294 -24.49 -10.14 -4.19
C GLU A 294 -25.59 -10.67 -5.11
N LEU A 295 -25.71 -10.15 -6.33
CA LEU A 295 -26.77 -10.59 -7.28
C LEU A 295 -26.47 -11.99 -7.84
N ASP A 296 -27.51 -12.78 -8.09
CA ASP A 296 -27.38 -14.07 -8.79
C ASP A 296 -27.19 -13.90 -10.29
N GLN A 297 -27.77 -12.84 -10.85
CA GLN A 297 -27.69 -12.48 -12.27
C GLN A 297 -27.40 -10.98 -12.39
N PRO A 298 -26.72 -10.54 -13.46
CA PRO A 298 -26.48 -9.13 -13.69
C PRO A 298 -27.80 -8.36 -13.83
N ASP A 299 -27.92 -7.24 -13.12
CA ASP A 299 -29.03 -6.28 -13.29
C ASP A 299 -28.51 -5.07 -14.10
N PRO A 300 -29.02 -4.82 -15.32
CA PRO A 300 -28.58 -3.70 -16.14
C PRO A 300 -28.69 -2.34 -15.46
N ALA A 301 -29.68 -2.14 -14.58
CA ALA A 301 -29.83 -0.88 -13.86
C ALA A 301 -28.73 -0.67 -12.81
N VAL A 302 -28.29 -1.73 -12.14
CA VAL A 302 -27.14 -1.69 -11.21
C VAL A 302 -25.86 -1.36 -11.96
N TRP A 303 -25.60 -2.04 -13.08
CA TRP A 303 -24.39 -1.83 -13.87
C TRP A 303 -24.36 -0.46 -14.56
N SER A 304 -25.53 0.10 -14.95
CA SER A 304 -25.62 1.49 -15.41
C SER A 304 -25.17 2.47 -14.31
N ARG A 305 -25.63 2.30 -13.07
CA ARG A 305 -25.21 3.15 -11.94
C ARG A 305 -23.72 3.01 -11.62
N ILE A 306 -23.16 1.79 -11.74
CA ILE A 306 -21.72 1.57 -11.58
C ILE A 306 -20.95 2.35 -12.65
N GLY A 307 -21.36 2.31 -13.91
CA GLY A 307 -20.75 3.09 -14.99
C GLY A 307 -20.83 4.61 -14.74
N GLU A 308 -22.02 5.11 -14.33
CA GLU A 308 -22.22 6.51 -13.97
C GLU A 308 -21.34 6.93 -12.77
N GLY A 309 -21.27 6.09 -11.73
CA GLY A 309 -20.42 6.30 -10.57
C GLY A 309 -18.93 6.34 -10.91
N ALA A 310 -18.47 5.47 -11.78
CA ALA A 310 -17.08 5.46 -12.26
C ALA A 310 -16.75 6.70 -13.12
N ALA A 311 -17.69 7.18 -13.92
CA ALA A 311 -17.53 8.44 -14.67
C ALA A 311 -17.43 9.65 -13.71
N ALA A 312 -18.24 9.68 -12.66
CA ALA A 312 -18.15 10.73 -11.62
C ALA A 312 -16.82 10.69 -10.86
N VAL A 313 -16.31 9.49 -10.54
CA VAL A 313 -14.96 9.31 -9.99
C VAL A 313 -13.92 9.90 -10.93
N LEU A 314 -13.96 9.55 -12.21
CA LEU A 314 -13.00 10.04 -13.21
C LEU A 314 -12.98 11.57 -13.27
N GLU A 315 -14.13 12.24 -13.30
CA GLU A 315 -14.22 13.71 -13.33
C GLU A 315 -13.52 14.34 -12.12
N LEU A 316 -13.73 13.81 -10.91
CA LEU A 316 -13.11 14.33 -9.70
C LEU A 316 -11.60 14.04 -9.64
N GLU A 317 -11.17 12.87 -10.08
CA GLU A 317 -9.77 12.51 -10.16
C GLU A 317 -9.03 13.40 -11.18
N GLU A 318 -9.58 13.64 -12.37
CA GLU A 318 -8.98 14.57 -13.34
C GLU A 318 -8.81 15.96 -12.75
N ARG A 319 -9.83 16.49 -12.08
CA ARG A 319 -9.76 17.81 -11.41
C ARG A 319 -8.70 17.86 -10.31
N LEU A 320 -8.59 16.79 -9.50
CA LEU A 320 -7.58 16.69 -8.44
C LEU A 320 -6.17 16.70 -9.03
N TRP A 321 -5.91 15.81 -9.98
CA TRP A 321 -4.56 15.66 -10.54
C TRP A 321 -4.14 16.85 -11.40
N ASP A 322 -5.08 17.48 -12.11
CA ASP A 322 -4.84 18.75 -12.81
C ASP A 322 -4.50 19.89 -11.85
N ALA A 323 -5.10 19.94 -10.67
CA ALA A 323 -4.79 20.92 -9.64
C ALA A 323 -3.40 20.70 -9.02
N LEU A 324 -3.01 19.45 -8.80
CA LEU A 324 -1.72 19.06 -8.23
C LEU A 324 -0.54 19.18 -9.21
N ALA A 325 -0.80 19.19 -10.51
CA ALA A 325 0.20 19.37 -11.57
C ALA A 325 0.58 20.84 -11.84
N ARG A 326 -0.09 21.81 -11.19
CA ARG A 326 0.17 23.26 -11.29
C ARG A 326 1.15 23.76 -10.24
#